data_97fea4be4feefce73b6bc0d6f17d684a
#
_entry.id   97fea4be4feefce73b6bc0d6f17d684a
#
_cell.length_a   1.000
_cell.length_b   1.000
_cell.length_c   1.000
_cell.angle_alpha   90.00
_cell.angle_beta   90.00
_cell.angle_gamma   90.00
#
_symmetry.space_group_name_H-M   'P 1'
#
loop_
_entity.id
_entity.type
_entity.pdbx_description
1 polymer ?
#
loop_
_entity_poly.entity_id
_entity_poly.type
_entity_poly.pdbx_seq_one_letter_code
_entity_poly.pdbx_strand_id
1 'polypeptide(L)'
;MDANQRTRANPFNMDEACRNCPALCETRTTVVHGYGDVGADFLFVGERPTPGADETGVPFVDFDGGEDGTEDGEDCGNDRKPGGAHSSDGLRRLLERLGLCDVTSPTDRPVLENVYLTNLTRCRDPARPPTDEEIDNCEPYLNAEIRMINPEVLIPVGERALAEIATEYTTTPADDLALAEAHATTIRGRGFALVPMIDPREQTDAQSQAWLEHFAQLMATDYRQTKGRRKR
;
A
#
# COMPACT_ATOMS: atom_id res chain seq x y z
N MET A 1 -25.72 4.08 -0.10
CA MET A 1 -24.72 4.80 -0.92
C MET A 1 -23.97 3.71 -1.66
N ASP A 2 -23.88 3.80 -2.98
CA ASP A 2 -23.16 2.80 -3.77
C ASP A 2 -21.70 2.77 -3.37
N ALA A 3 -21.14 1.57 -3.11
CA ALA A 3 -19.72 1.35 -2.79
C ALA A 3 -18.82 2.04 -3.83
N ASN A 4 -19.25 2.06 -5.08
CA ASN A 4 -18.55 2.71 -6.21
C ASN A 4 -18.43 4.25 -6.09
N GLN A 5 -19.14 4.91 -5.19
CA GLN A 5 -18.99 6.36 -4.94
C GLN A 5 -17.93 6.69 -3.89
N ARG A 6 -17.44 5.69 -3.14
CA ARG A 6 -16.46 5.89 -2.06
C ARG A 6 -15.02 5.71 -2.53
N THR A 7 -14.78 4.82 -3.51
CA THR A 7 -13.43 4.53 -4.01
C THR A 7 -13.05 5.45 -5.16
N ARG A 8 -11.99 6.25 -5.01
CA ARG A 8 -11.51 7.20 -6.01
C ARG A 8 -9.99 7.21 -6.09
N ALA A 9 -9.48 7.44 -7.31
CA ALA A 9 -8.10 7.87 -7.53
C ALA A 9 -7.98 9.37 -7.23
N ASN A 10 -6.89 9.79 -6.60
CA ASN A 10 -6.59 11.19 -6.28
C ASN A 10 -7.82 11.97 -5.71
N PRO A 11 -8.48 11.47 -4.65
CA PRO A 11 -9.75 12.05 -4.21
C PRO A 11 -9.63 13.47 -3.66
N PHE A 12 -8.40 13.94 -3.40
CA PHE A 12 -8.10 15.25 -2.86
C PHE A 12 -7.60 16.24 -3.91
N ASN A 13 -7.65 15.90 -5.21
CA ASN A 13 -7.18 16.74 -6.31
C ASN A 13 -5.76 17.27 -6.10
N MET A 14 -4.85 16.41 -5.67
CA MET A 14 -3.43 16.75 -5.56
C MET A 14 -2.80 16.93 -6.95
N ASP A 15 -1.67 17.64 -7.01
CA ASP A 15 -1.01 18.03 -8.24
C ASP A 15 -0.54 16.84 -9.08
N GLU A 16 -1.26 16.54 -10.16
CA GLU A 16 -0.92 15.48 -11.12
C GLU A 16 0.22 15.86 -12.08
N ALA A 17 0.62 17.14 -12.09
CA ALA A 17 1.72 17.66 -12.89
C ALA A 17 2.98 17.96 -12.05
N CYS A 18 3.07 17.44 -10.83
CA CYS A 18 4.19 17.65 -9.91
C CYS A 18 5.55 17.46 -10.59
N ARG A 19 6.50 18.38 -10.35
CA ARG A 19 7.85 18.38 -10.94
C ARG A 19 8.96 18.55 -9.89
N ASN A 20 8.69 18.19 -8.64
CA ASN A 20 9.65 18.39 -7.55
C ASN A 20 10.89 17.51 -7.68
N CYS A 21 10.80 16.36 -8.36
CA CYS A 21 11.89 15.40 -8.53
C CYS A 21 12.20 15.24 -10.03
N PRO A 22 13.18 15.99 -10.60
CA PRO A 22 13.44 15.96 -12.04
C PRO A 22 13.74 14.55 -12.59
N ALA A 23 14.54 13.75 -11.89
CA ALA A 23 14.87 12.39 -12.31
C ALA A 23 13.63 11.49 -12.40
N LEU A 24 12.72 11.58 -11.43
CA LEU A 24 11.47 10.81 -11.46
C LEU A 24 10.47 11.32 -12.52
N CYS A 25 10.56 12.62 -12.89
CA CYS A 25 9.73 13.16 -13.97
C CYS A 25 10.11 12.59 -15.35
N GLU A 26 11.36 12.15 -15.53
CA GLU A 26 11.86 11.57 -16.77
C GLU A 26 11.48 10.09 -16.92
N THR A 27 11.22 9.40 -15.80
CA THR A 27 11.05 7.94 -15.78
C THR A 27 9.60 7.49 -15.54
N ARG A 28 8.80 8.30 -14.81
CA ARG A 28 7.42 7.97 -14.49
C ARG A 28 6.50 8.07 -15.70
N THR A 29 5.46 7.27 -15.73
CA THR A 29 4.31 7.43 -16.64
C THR A 29 3.28 8.37 -16.02
N THR A 30 2.99 8.19 -14.73
CA THR A 30 1.93 8.91 -14.01
C THR A 30 2.40 9.33 -12.61
N VAL A 31 1.81 10.41 -12.08
CA VAL A 31 1.88 10.74 -10.65
C VAL A 31 0.81 9.93 -9.92
N VAL A 32 1.23 8.93 -9.16
CA VAL A 32 0.34 8.00 -8.47
C VAL A 32 -0.02 8.55 -7.09
N HIS A 33 -1.10 9.31 -7.00
CA HIS A 33 -1.67 9.74 -5.73
C HIS A 33 -2.45 8.60 -5.05
N GLY A 34 -2.92 8.87 -3.82
CA GLY A 34 -3.66 7.87 -3.08
C GLY A 34 -5.00 7.50 -3.71
N TYR A 35 -5.49 6.31 -3.36
CA TYR A 35 -6.67 5.68 -3.91
C TYR A 35 -7.49 5.01 -2.81
N GLY A 36 -8.80 5.12 -2.84
CA GLY A 36 -9.66 4.38 -1.95
C GLY A 36 -10.75 5.18 -1.27
N ASP A 37 -11.19 4.72 -0.10
CA ASP A 37 -12.24 5.35 0.70
C ASP A 37 -11.69 6.53 1.52
N VAL A 38 -12.17 7.73 1.27
CA VAL A 38 -11.78 8.93 2.03
C VAL A 38 -12.22 8.92 3.49
N GLY A 39 -13.06 7.99 3.88
CA GLY A 39 -13.47 7.78 5.27
C GLY A 39 -12.83 6.56 5.92
N ALA A 40 -11.78 6.00 5.31
CA ALA A 40 -11.13 4.78 5.74
C ALA A 40 -10.57 4.85 7.17
N ASP A 41 -10.72 3.77 7.91
CA ASP A 41 -10.02 3.55 9.17
C ASP A 41 -8.61 2.95 8.93
N PHE A 42 -8.39 2.28 7.77
CA PHE A 42 -7.14 1.59 7.42
C PHE A 42 -6.44 2.28 6.26
N LEU A 43 -5.21 2.76 6.49
CA LEU A 43 -4.41 3.43 5.47
C LEU A 43 -3.11 2.66 5.26
N PHE A 44 -2.93 2.10 4.05
CA PHE A 44 -1.74 1.37 3.63
C PHE A 44 -0.76 2.32 2.96
N VAL A 45 0.50 2.24 3.36
CA VAL A 45 1.59 3.08 2.84
C VAL A 45 2.70 2.19 2.30
N GLY A 46 2.88 2.15 0.99
CA GLY A 46 4.02 1.51 0.35
C GLY A 46 5.22 2.45 0.19
N GLU A 47 6.34 1.93 -0.30
CA GLU A 47 7.52 2.74 -0.57
C GLU A 47 7.33 3.63 -1.81
N ARG A 48 6.98 3.02 -2.94
CA ARG A 48 6.84 3.67 -4.26
C ARG A 48 5.81 2.96 -5.12
N PRO A 49 5.31 3.59 -6.19
CA PRO A 49 4.44 2.92 -7.14
C PRO A 49 5.06 1.67 -7.75
N THR A 50 4.27 0.63 -7.90
CA THR A 50 4.61 -0.56 -8.69
C THR A 50 4.59 -0.24 -10.19
N PRO A 51 5.10 -1.10 -11.09
CA PRO A 51 4.94 -0.90 -12.54
C PRO A 51 3.49 -0.69 -12.96
N GLY A 52 2.58 -1.55 -12.51
CA GLY A 52 1.17 -1.43 -12.82
C GLY A 52 0.52 -0.18 -12.21
N ALA A 53 0.96 0.24 -11.03
CA ALA A 53 0.50 1.49 -10.43
C ALA A 53 0.94 2.72 -11.25
N ASP A 54 2.14 2.72 -11.79
CA ASP A 54 2.66 3.81 -12.65
C ASP A 54 1.87 3.95 -13.95
N GLU A 55 1.30 2.86 -14.46
CA GLU A 55 0.45 2.85 -15.65
C GLU A 55 -1.00 3.22 -15.35
N THR A 56 -1.56 2.70 -14.25
CA THR A 56 -2.99 2.85 -13.92
C THR A 56 -3.31 4.07 -13.06
N GLY A 57 -2.32 4.61 -12.35
CA GLY A 57 -2.52 5.65 -11.34
C GLY A 57 -3.12 5.12 -10.02
N VAL A 58 -3.17 3.80 -9.82
CA VAL A 58 -3.75 3.17 -8.63
C VAL A 58 -2.64 2.48 -7.83
N PRO A 59 -2.37 2.89 -6.57
CA PRO A 59 -1.33 2.29 -5.73
C PRO A 59 -1.52 0.78 -5.56
N PHE A 60 -0.41 0.05 -5.47
CA PHE A 60 -0.36 -1.40 -5.29
C PHE A 60 -0.98 -2.26 -6.40
N VAL A 61 -1.46 -1.66 -7.47
CA VAL A 61 -1.83 -2.44 -8.65
C VAL A 61 -0.56 -2.96 -9.31
N ASP A 62 -0.49 -4.26 -9.51
CA ASP A 62 0.52 -4.90 -10.34
C ASP A 62 -0.19 -5.68 -11.43
N PHE A 63 0.36 -5.65 -12.63
CA PHE A 63 -0.05 -6.61 -13.65
C PHE A 63 0.69 -7.92 -13.39
N ASP A 64 0.01 -9.06 -13.54
CA ASP A 64 0.69 -10.34 -13.65
C ASP A 64 1.76 -10.19 -14.71
N GLY A 65 3.02 -10.26 -14.29
CA GLY A 65 4.14 -10.04 -15.17
C GLY A 65 4.02 -10.88 -16.42
N GLY A 66 3.59 -10.26 -17.51
CA GLY A 66 3.92 -10.71 -18.82
C GLY A 66 5.45 -10.72 -18.83
N GLU A 67 6.02 -11.89 -19.03
CA GLU A 67 7.45 -12.13 -19.17
C GLU A 67 8.04 -11.03 -20.05
N ASP A 68 9.08 -10.40 -19.52
CA ASP A 68 9.95 -9.52 -20.28
C ASP A 68 10.22 -10.21 -21.64
N GLY A 69 9.72 -9.58 -22.72
CA GLY A 69 9.72 -10.17 -24.04
C GLY A 69 11.12 -10.49 -24.53
N THR A 70 11.57 -11.68 -24.28
CA THR A 70 12.49 -12.37 -25.16
C THR A 70 11.67 -13.33 -26.01
N GLU A 71 11.21 -12.84 -27.15
CA GLU A 71 10.84 -13.70 -28.26
C GLU A 71 12.10 -14.45 -28.71
N ASP A 72 12.31 -15.64 -28.18
CA ASP A 72 13.05 -16.69 -28.88
C ASP A 72 12.54 -18.07 -28.40
N GLY A 73 11.77 -18.62 -29.26
CA GLY A 73 11.50 -19.96 -29.69
C GLY A 73 11.55 -21.16 -28.71
N GLU A 74 10.49 -21.90 -28.93
CA GLU A 74 10.39 -23.39 -28.79
C GLU A 74 9.69 -23.90 -27.52
N ASP A 75 8.44 -24.21 -27.77
CA ASP A 75 7.59 -25.24 -27.19
C ASP A 75 8.37 -26.42 -26.58
N CYS A 76 8.25 -26.61 -25.26
CA CYS A 76 8.37 -27.96 -24.65
C CYS A 76 7.79 -27.98 -23.22
N GLY A 77 6.65 -28.62 -23.06
CA GLY A 77 6.41 -29.42 -21.85
C GLY A 77 5.67 -28.76 -20.70
N ASN A 78 4.40 -29.03 -20.69
CA ASN A 78 3.48 -28.97 -19.59
C ASN A 78 4.00 -29.64 -18.30
N ASP A 79 4.71 -28.90 -17.46
CA ASP A 79 4.98 -29.25 -16.06
C ASP A 79 4.85 -28.00 -15.18
N ARG A 80 3.61 -27.57 -14.96
CA ARG A 80 3.31 -26.62 -13.89
C ARG A 80 3.54 -27.31 -12.55
N LYS A 81 4.69 -27.06 -11.93
CA LYS A 81 4.90 -27.39 -10.51
C LYS A 81 3.86 -26.61 -9.68
N PRO A 82 3.06 -27.30 -8.85
CA PRO A 82 2.26 -26.63 -7.84
C PRO A 82 3.18 -26.23 -6.68
N GLY A 83 3.55 -24.96 -6.61
CA GLY A 83 4.37 -24.44 -5.51
C GLY A 83 5.23 -23.26 -5.91
N GLY A 84 4.63 -22.10 -6.04
CA GLY A 84 5.36 -20.86 -6.30
C GLY A 84 4.47 -19.79 -6.94
N ALA A 85 3.32 -19.55 -6.36
CA ALA A 85 2.50 -18.41 -6.76
C ALA A 85 2.98 -17.16 -6.04
N HIS A 86 4.09 -16.58 -6.49
CA HIS A 86 4.35 -15.16 -6.27
C HIS A 86 3.39 -14.41 -7.19
N SER A 87 2.13 -14.28 -6.77
CA SER A 87 1.18 -13.54 -7.58
C SER A 87 1.28 -12.07 -7.24
N SER A 88 1.42 -11.26 -8.26
CA SER A 88 1.40 -9.80 -8.27
C SER A 88 0.22 -9.15 -7.53
N ASP A 89 -0.84 -9.87 -7.29
CA ASP A 89 -2.05 -9.45 -6.58
C ASP A 89 -2.02 -9.67 -5.06
N GLY A 90 -0.84 -9.78 -4.44
CA GLY A 90 -0.72 -10.17 -3.03
C GLY A 90 -1.56 -9.34 -2.06
N LEU A 91 -1.48 -8.00 -2.12
CA LEU A 91 -2.25 -7.13 -1.23
C LEU A 91 -3.76 -7.25 -1.50
N ARG A 92 -4.17 -7.22 -2.77
CA ARG A 92 -5.58 -7.35 -3.14
C ARG A 92 -6.21 -8.61 -2.57
N ARG A 93 -5.56 -9.76 -2.71
CA ARG A 93 -6.05 -11.04 -2.17
C ARG A 93 -6.19 -11.03 -0.65
N LEU A 94 -5.25 -10.38 0.05
CA LEU A 94 -5.37 -10.20 1.51
C LEU A 94 -6.59 -9.35 1.85
N LEU A 95 -6.81 -8.25 1.14
CA LEU A 95 -7.98 -7.38 1.34
C LEU A 95 -9.29 -8.09 1.00
N GLU A 96 -9.34 -8.89 -0.07
CA GLU A 96 -10.51 -9.72 -0.42
C GLU A 96 -10.85 -10.73 0.68
N ARG A 97 -9.84 -11.41 1.23
CA ARG A 97 -10.04 -12.36 2.35
C ARG A 97 -10.53 -11.69 3.63
N LEU A 98 -10.20 -10.42 3.83
CA LEU A 98 -10.68 -9.61 4.96
C LEU A 98 -12.04 -8.94 4.68
N GLY A 99 -12.60 -9.08 3.48
CA GLY A 99 -13.83 -8.40 3.07
C GLY A 99 -13.68 -6.89 2.89
N LEU A 100 -12.45 -6.42 2.66
CA LEU A 100 -12.10 -5.00 2.45
C LEU A 100 -11.93 -4.63 0.98
N CYS A 101 -12.02 -5.60 0.07
CA CYS A 101 -12.00 -5.42 -1.37
C CYS A 101 -13.08 -6.28 -2.02
N ASP A 102 -13.83 -5.72 -2.96
CA ASP A 102 -14.83 -6.46 -3.72
C ASP A 102 -14.14 -7.38 -4.75
N VAL A 103 -14.36 -8.70 -4.61
CA VAL A 103 -13.79 -9.73 -5.48
C VAL A 103 -14.24 -9.60 -6.95
N THR A 104 -15.35 -8.92 -7.20
CA THR A 104 -15.91 -8.72 -8.55
C THR A 104 -15.39 -7.46 -9.22
N SER A 105 -14.64 -6.62 -8.50
CA SER A 105 -14.12 -5.38 -9.04
C SER A 105 -12.99 -5.62 -10.06
N PRO A 106 -12.80 -4.71 -11.05
CA PRO A 106 -11.67 -4.79 -11.96
C PRO A 106 -10.33 -4.78 -11.22
N THR A 107 -9.33 -5.50 -11.74
CA THR A 107 -8.00 -5.62 -11.11
C THR A 107 -7.27 -4.28 -11.08
N ASP A 108 -7.41 -3.49 -12.13
CA ASP A 108 -6.80 -2.16 -12.27
C ASP A 108 -7.51 -1.06 -11.47
N ARG A 109 -8.74 -1.33 -11.03
CA ARG A 109 -9.55 -0.39 -10.23
C ARG A 109 -10.36 -1.11 -9.17
N PRO A 110 -9.71 -1.64 -8.12
CA PRO A 110 -10.39 -2.38 -7.06
C PRO A 110 -11.39 -1.50 -6.31
N VAL A 111 -12.57 -2.05 -6.02
CA VAL A 111 -13.53 -1.38 -5.13
C VAL A 111 -13.16 -1.71 -3.69
N LEU A 112 -12.72 -0.70 -2.97
CA LEU A 112 -12.24 -0.83 -1.59
C LEU A 112 -13.29 -0.34 -0.60
N GLU A 113 -13.42 -1.03 0.52
CA GLU A 113 -14.27 -0.64 1.64
C GLU A 113 -13.41 -0.44 2.89
N ASN A 114 -13.50 0.76 3.49
CA ASN A 114 -12.75 1.14 4.69
C ASN A 114 -11.22 1.09 4.52
N VAL A 115 -10.71 1.18 3.30
CA VAL A 115 -9.28 1.12 2.96
C VAL A 115 -8.90 2.30 2.08
N TYR A 116 -7.73 2.89 2.37
CA TYR A 116 -7.05 3.86 1.54
C TYR A 116 -5.62 3.40 1.28
N LEU A 117 -5.18 3.48 0.03
CA LEU A 117 -3.87 3.04 -0.44
C LEU A 117 -3.05 4.25 -0.86
N THR A 118 -1.78 4.29 -0.48
CA THR A 118 -0.84 5.33 -0.89
C THR A 118 0.60 4.85 -0.80
N ASN A 119 1.57 5.70 -1.19
CA ASN A 119 3.00 5.39 -1.11
C ASN A 119 3.77 6.57 -0.48
N LEU A 120 5.02 6.36 -0.05
CA LEU A 120 5.92 7.42 0.36
C LEU A 120 6.19 8.37 -0.81
N THR A 121 6.52 7.82 -1.99
CA THR A 121 6.69 8.62 -3.21
C THR A 121 5.53 8.42 -4.19
N ARG A 122 5.26 9.44 -5.01
CA ARG A 122 4.18 9.43 -6.02
C ARG A 122 4.64 9.00 -7.41
N CYS A 123 5.93 8.78 -7.55
CA CYS A 123 6.59 8.47 -8.81
C CYS A 123 7.57 7.33 -8.57
N ARG A 124 7.92 6.62 -9.65
CA ARG A 124 8.92 5.56 -9.59
C ARG A 124 10.04 5.78 -10.60
N ASP A 125 11.24 5.32 -10.22
CA ASP A 125 12.32 5.02 -11.13
C ASP A 125 12.37 3.48 -11.26
N PRO A 126 12.30 2.91 -12.48
CA PRO A 126 12.34 1.46 -12.65
C PRO A 126 13.68 0.84 -12.23
N ALA A 127 14.78 1.61 -12.27
CA ALA A 127 16.13 1.13 -12.05
C ALA A 127 16.57 1.17 -10.58
N ARG A 128 15.95 1.97 -9.72
CA ARG A 128 16.39 2.17 -8.33
C ARG A 128 15.24 2.48 -7.38
N PRO A 129 15.43 2.27 -6.05
CA PRO A 129 14.51 2.78 -5.04
C PRO A 129 14.56 4.32 -4.98
N PRO A 130 13.56 4.97 -4.35
CA PRO A 130 13.57 6.41 -4.12
C PRO A 130 14.71 6.80 -3.19
N THR A 131 15.26 8.02 -3.42
CA THR A 131 16.19 8.65 -2.51
C THR A 131 15.46 9.31 -1.34
N ASP A 132 16.21 9.64 -0.26
CA ASP A 132 15.66 10.38 0.88
C ASP A 132 15.07 11.72 0.44
N GLU A 133 15.76 12.46 -0.43
CA GLU A 133 15.29 13.73 -0.98
C GLU A 133 13.97 13.58 -1.76
N GLU A 134 13.80 12.49 -2.50
CA GLU A 134 12.57 12.23 -3.24
C GLU A 134 11.40 11.89 -2.30
N ILE A 135 11.67 11.20 -1.18
CA ILE A 135 10.70 10.94 -0.13
C ILE A 135 10.31 12.25 0.57
N ASP A 136 11.29 13.07 0.97
CA ASP A 136 11.06 14.37 1.60
C ASP A 136 10.25 15.31 0.69
N ASN A 137 10.53 15.33 -0.62
CA ASN A 137 9.76 16.09 -1.60
C ASN A 137 8.30 15.61 -1.74
N CYS A 138 8.02 14.34 -1.45
CA CYS A 138 6.69 13.75 -1.49
C CYS A 138 5.96 13.76 -0.13
N GLU A 139 6.67 13.94 0.97
CA GLU A 139 6.11 13.95 2.33
C GLU A 139 4.89 14.87 2.51
N PRO A 140 4.84 16.10 1.95
CA PRO A 140 3.67 16.96 2.08
C PRO A 140 2.37 16.33 1.55
N TYR A 141 2.45 15.51 0.50
CA TYR A 141 1.28 14.80 -0.04
C TYR A 141 0.82 13.69 0.90
N LEU A 142 1.76 12.89 1.43
CA LEU A 142 1.45 11.82 2.39
C LEU A 142 0.83 12.40 3.67
N ASN A 143 1.45 13.44 4.21
CA ASN A 143 0.95 14.12 5.42
C ASN A 143 -0.43 14.74 5.22
N ALA A 144 -0.72 15.27 4.02
CA ALA A 144 -2.04 15.78 3.68
C ALA A 144 -3.07 14.64 3.64
N GLU A 145 -2.76 13.50 3.01
CA GLU A 145 -3.64 12.34 2.97
C GLU A 145 -3.92 11.79 4.37
N ILE A 146 -2.89 11.52 5.18
CA ILE A 146 -3.05 11.02 6.56
C ILE A 146 -3.93 11.97 7.38
N ARG A 147 -3.74 13.29 7.23
CA ARG A 147 -4.52 14.30 7.95
C ARG A 147 -5.98 14.36 7.49
N MET A 148 -6.22 14.25 6.18
CA MET A 148 -7.58 14.33 5.62
C MET A 148 -8.37 13.04 5.86
N ILE A 149 -7.75 11.89 5.72
CA ILE A 149 -8.34 10.57 6.00
C ILE A 149 -8.53 10.41 7.52
N ASN A 150 -7.52 10.82 8.31
CA ASN A 150 -7.45 10.63 9.75
C ASN A 150 -7.75 9.16 10.14
N PRO A 151 -6.96 8.20 9.66
CA PRO A 151 -7.20 6.77 9.86
C PRO A 151 -7.07 6.38 11.35
N GLU A 152 -7.54 5.22 11.73
CA GLU A 152 -7.28 4.64 13.05
C GLU A 152 -6.00 3.79 13.04
N VAL A 153 -5.70 3.15 11.90
CA VAL A 153 -4.55 2.26 11.72
C VAL A 153 -3.77 2.64 10.47
N LEU A 154 -2.47 2.84 10.62
CA LEU A 154 -1.51 2.96 9.53
C LEU A 154 -0.86 1.59 9.29
N ILE A 155 -0.80 1.16 8.04
CA ILE A 155 -0.20 -0.11 7.66
C ILE A 155 1.00 0.20 6.74
N PRO A 156 2.21 0.40 7.32
CA PRO A 156 3.43 0.51 6.52
C PRO A 156 3.74 -0.83 5.88
N VAL A 157 3.93 -0.83 4.56
CA VAL A 157 4.22 -2.01 3.73
C VAL A 157 5.67 -1.93 3.27
N GLY A 158 6.51 -2.83 3.77
CA GLY A 158 7.95 -2.87 3.52
C GLY A 158 8.77 -2.08 4.54
N GLU A 159 10.08 -2.33 4.54
CA GLU A 159 11.01 -1.81 5.55
C GLU A 159 11.12 -0.29 5.51
N ARG A 160 11.24 0.28 4.30
CA ARG A 160 11.36 1.72 4.13
C ARG A 160 10.11 2.46 4.61
N ALA A 161 8.93 1.95 4.27
CA ALA A 161 7.67 2.54 4.72
C ALA A 161 7.53 2.47 6.24
N LEU A 162 7.96 1.35 6.87
CA LEU A 162 7.97 1.22 8.32
C LEU A 162 8.89 2.26 8.96
N ALA A 163 10.12 2.43 8.47
CA ALA A 163 11.09 3.36 9.03
C ALA A 163 10.57 4.81 9.00
N GLU A 164 10.05 5.27 7.85
CA GLU A 164 9.54 6.64 7.69
C GLU A 164 8.29 6.88 8.58
N ILE A 165 7.33 5.98 8.54
CA ILE A 165 6.10 6.10 9.33
C ILE A 165 6.39 5.99 10.83
N ALA A 166 7.30 5.12 11.24
CA ALA A 166 7.66 4.97 12.65
C ALA A 166 8.33 6.24 13.20
N THR A 167 9.24 6.84 12.45
CA THR A 167 9.93 8.08 12.82
C THR A 167 8.95 9.22 13.08
N GLU A 168 7.97 9.41 12.21
CA GLU A 168 7.02 10.50 12.31
C GLU A 168 5.91 10.23 13.36
N TYR A 169 5.41 8.99 13.40
CA TYR A 169 4.15 8.68 14.10
C TYR A 169 4.29 7.80 15.33
N THR A 170 5.51 7.40 15.74
CA THR A 170 5.72 6.66 16.99
C THR A 170 6.70 7.35 17.92
N THR A 171 6.85 6.81 19.12
CA THR A 171 7.92 7.16 20.08
C THR A 171 9.01 6.09 20.12
N THR A 172 8.81 4.99 19.39
CA THR A 172 9.80 3.91 19.27
C THR A 172 10.79 4.33 18.18
N PRO A 173 12.10 4.33 18.45
CA PRO A 173 13.09 4.60 17.42
C PRO A 173 12.94 3.65 16.23
N ALA A 174 13.09 4.15 15.01
CA ALA A 174 12.97 3.32 13.81
C ALA A 174 14.02 2.18 13.80
N ASP A 175 15.21 2.43 14.33
CA ASP A 175 16.29 1.43 14.45
C ASP A 175 15.94 0.26 15.38
N ASP A 176 14.96 0.44 16.27
CA ASP A 176 14.47 -0.61 17.17
C ASP A 176 13.32 -1.43 16.55
N LEU A 177 12.92 -1.11 15.31
CA LEU A 177 11.80 -1.74 14.60
C LEU A 177 12.28 -2.49 13.36
N ALA A 178 12.74 -3.73 13.55
CA ALA A 178 13.00 -4.64 12.43
C ALA A 178 11.67 -5.13 11.84
N LEU A 179 11.45 -4.96 10.54
CA LEU A 179 10.21 -5.33 9.88
C LEU A 179 9.83 -6.80 10.09
N ALA A 180 10.82 -7.70 10.08
CA ALA A 180 10.59 -9.13 10.28
C ALA A 180 9.99 -9.46 11.66
N GLU A 181 10.34 -8.68 12.70
CA GLU A 181 9.83 -8.83 14.07
C GLU A 181 8.53 -8.04 14.28
N ALA A 182 8.41 -6.90 13.61
CA ALA A 182 7.25 -6.01 13.70
C ALA A 182 6.06 -6.48 12.85
N HIS A 183 6.31 -7.33 11.85
CA HIS A 183 5.27 -7.87 10.97
C HIS A 183 4.17 -8.58 11.76
N ALA A 184 2.92 -8.29 11.42
CA ALA A 184 1.74 -8.84 12.10
C ALA A 184 1.68 -8.53 13.62
N THR A 185 2.21 -7.37 14.04
CA THR A 185 2.07 -6.86 15.41
C THR A 185 1.35 -5.51 15.41
N THR A 186 0.88 -5.08 16.58
CA THR A 186 0.29 -3.75 16.74
C THR A 186 1.23 -2.87 17.57
N ILE A 187 1.72 -1.79 16.95
CA ILE A 187 2.58 -0.80 17.58
C ILE A 187 1.73 0.44 17.90
N ARG A 188 1.88 0.97 19.11
CA ARG A 188 1.18 2.18 19.49
C ARG A 188 1.86 3.42 18.89
N GLY A 189 1.15 4.14 18.02
CA GLY A 189 1.60 5.39 17.45
C GLY A 189 1.01 6.63 18.16
N ARG A 190 1.37 7.80 17.65
CA ARG A 190 0.88 9.11 18.10
C ARG A 190 -0.48 9.43 17.45
N GLY A 191 -1.54 8.88 18.01
CA GLY A 191 -2.90 9.09 17.50
C GLY A 191 -3.36 8.05 16.46
N PHE A 192 -2.53 7.05 16.15
CA PHE A 192 -2.81 5.91 15.29
C PHE A 192 -2.28 4.64 15.94
N ALA A 193 -2.76 3.48 15.52
CA ALA A 193 -2.03 2.24 15.68
C ALA A 193 -1.26 1.95 14.39
N LEU A 194 -0.09 1.31 14.48
CA LEU A 194 0.64 0.81 13.32
C LEU A 194 0.55 -0.72 13.30
N VAL A 195 0.30 -1.27 12.11
CA VAL A 195 0.35 -2.72 11.86
C VAL A 195 1.26 -2.97 10.68
N PRO A 196 2.59 -3.14 10.92
CA PRO A 196 3.56 -3.33 9.85
C PRO A 196 3.28 -4.59 9.04
N MET A 197 3.56 -4.51 7.74
CA MET A 197 3.40 -5.60 6.79
C MET A 197 4.67 -5.75 5.96
N ILE A 198 5.24 -6.95 5.90
CA ILE A 198 6.21 -7.30 4.85
C ILE A 198 5.51 -7.12 3.50
N ASP A 199 6.20 -6.67 2.48
CA ASP A 199 5.60 -6.53 1.14
C ASP A 199 4.95 -7.87 0.74
N PRO A 200 3.66 -7.89 0.37
CA PRO A 200 2.97 -9.13 0.00
C PRO A 200 3.66 -9.94 -1.09
N ARG A 201 4.49 -9.30 -1.93
CA ARG A 201 5.29 -9.96 -2.96
C ARG A 201 6.47 -10.74 -2.40
N GLU A 202 6.90 -10.42 -1.19
CA GLU A 202 8.06 -11.02 -0.49
C GLU A 202 7.64 -11.95 0.65
N GLN A 203 6.34 -11.96 0.98
CA GLN A 203 5.82 -12.79 2.06
C GLN A 203 5.84 -14.28 1.71
N THR A 204 6.18 -15.10 2.68
CA THR A 204 5.83 -16.52 2.67
C THR A 204 4.35 -16.71 3.00
N ASP A 205 3.80 -17.89 2.66
CA ASP A 205 2.39 -18.22 3.01
C ASP A 205 2.14 -18.12 4.51
N ALA A 206 3.11 -18.51 5.34
CA ALA A 206 3.01 -18.42 6.79
C ALA A 206 2.96 -16.97 7.29
N GLN A 207 3.74 -16.07 6.70
CA GLN A 207 3.72 -14.64 7.02
C GLN A 207 2.40 -14.00 6.57
N SER A 208 1.94 -14.30 5.38
CA SER A 208 0.64 -13.83 4.88
C SER A 208 -0.51 -14.27 5.79
N GLN A 209 -0.49 -15.53 6.23
CA GLN A 209 -1.50 -16.07 7.14
C GLN A 209 -1.43 -15.43 8.51
N ALA A 210 -0.23 -15.24 9.08
CA ALA A 210 -0.03 -14.59 10.37
C ALA A 210 -0.56 -13.14 10.36
N TRP A 211 -0.27 -12.40 9.28
CA TRP A 211 -0.76 -11.03 9.14
C TRP A 211 -2.29 -10.97 9.03
N LEU A 212 -2.88 -11.85 8.23
CA LEU A 212 -4.34 -11.95 8.10
C LEU A 212 -5.02 -12.26 9.43
N GLU A 213 -4.51 -13.22 10.17
CA GLU A 213 -5.08 -13.61 11.47
C GLU A 213 -4.99 -12.47 12.46
N HIS A 214 -3.82 -11.80 12.55
CA HIS A 214 -3.63 -10.66 13.43
C HIS A 214 -4.57 -9.50 13.05
N PHE A 215 -4.64 -9.17 11.76
CA PHE A 215 -5.46 -8.05 11.30
C PHE A 215 -6.96 -8.34 11.45
N ALA A 216 -7.40 -9.56 11.17
CA ALA A 216 -8.79 -9.98 11.41
C ALA A 216 -9.16 -9.92 12.90
N GLN A 217 -8.25 -10.31 13.80
CA GLN A 217 -8.44 -10.16 15.24
C GLN A 217 -8.53 -8.69 15.63
N LEU A 218 -7.65 -7.83 15.09
CA LEU A 218 -7.72 -6.39 15.33
C LEU A 218 -9.08 -5.82 14.89
N MET A 219 -9.55 -6.16 13.70
CA MET A 219 -10.85 -5.71 13.18
C MET A 219 -12.04 -6.18 14.04
N ALA A 220 -11.92 -7.32 14.71
CA ALA A 220 -12.94 -7.85 15.60
C ALA A 220 -12.97 -7.15 16.98
N THR A 221 -11.96 -6.35 17.30
CA THR A 221 -11.88 -5.58 18.55
C THR A 221 -12.35 -4.14 18.34
N ASP A 222 -12.50 -3.39 19.44
CA ASP A 222 -12.67 -1.94 19.37
C ASP A 222 -11.29 -1.27 19.16
N TYR A 223 -10.79 -1.29 17.92
CA TYR A 223 -9.51 -0.70 17.53
C TYR A 223 -9.57 0.84 17.40
N ARG A 224 -10.78 1.40 17.39
CA ARG A 224 -10.97 2.84 17.21
C ARG A 224 -10.51 3.57 18.46
N GLN A 225 -9.45 4.35 18.31
CA GLN A 225 -9.01 5.22 19.38
C GLN A 225 -10.03 6.34 19.58
N THR A 226 -10.26 6.74 20.82
CA THR A 226 -11.18 7.84 21.15
C THR A 226 -10.54 9.17 20.71
N LYS A 227 -10.59 9.48 19.43
CA LYS A 227 -10.08 10.75 18.85
C LYS A 227 -11.10 11.88 18.89
N GLY A 228 -12.11 11.80 19.74
CA GLY A 228 -13.17 12.80 19.79
C GLY A 228 -14.03 12.87 18.51
N ARG A 229 -14.05 11.81 17.72
CA ARG A 229 -14.87 11.71 16.51
C ARG A 229 -16.34 11.87 16.89
N ARG A 230 -16.99 12.89 16.36
CA ARG A 230 -18.45 12.96 16.35
C ARG A 230 -18.96 11.72 15.60
N LYS A 231 -19.87 10.97 16.21
CA LYS A 231 -20.63 9.92 15.50
C LYS A 231 -21.18 10.51 14.22
N ARG A 232 -20.74 10.00 13.07
CA ARG A 232 -21.34 10.33 11.77
C ARG A 232 -22.66 9.61 11.61
#